data_1094c10f3cd1d9a6b3ee5713636e1bcc
#
_entry.id   1094c10f3cd1d9a6b3ee5713636e1bcc
#
_cell.length_a   1.000
_cell.length_b   1.000
_cell.length_c   1.000
_cell.angle_alpha   90.00
_cell.angle_beta   90.00
_cell.angle_gamma   90.00
#
_symmetry.space_group_name_H-M   'P 1'
#
loop_
_entity.id
_entity.type
_entity.pdbx_description
1 polymer ?
#
loop_
_entity_poly.entity_id
_entity_poly.type
_entity_poly.pdbx_seq_one_letter_code
_entity_poly.pdbx_strand_id
1 'polypeptide(L)'
;GREVPADSPRVAYTLYEIRIRPGILYQPHPAFARDPSGKLLYHDLKPDDLKDIYSLRDFPQTGTRELTAEDYAYQIKRLAHPRLHSPVFGLMSEYIVGLKAFAETLKTEDKALAASGTGNAWLDLSKFQLAGVELVDKYRYRIRIKGRYPQFAYWLAMPFFSPIAPE
;
A
#
# COMPACT_ATOMS: atom_id res chain seq x y z
N GLY A 1 -23.54 -4.58 11.16
CA GLY A 1 -24.08 -5.66 10.30
C GLY A 1 -24.24 -6.93 11.13
N ARG A 2 -25.03 -7.85 10.62
CA ARG A 2 -25.22 -9.17 11.25
C ARG A 2 -24.43 -10.21 10.42
N GLU A 3 -23.69 -11.07 11.08
CA GLU A 3 -23.03 -12.20 10.44
C GLU A 3 -24.07 -13.17 9.88
N VAL A 4 -23.80 -13.70 8.70
CA VAL A 4 -24.61 -14.72 8.02
C VAL A 4 -23.70 -15.83 7.51
N PRO A 5 -24.19 -17.07 7.32
CA PRO A 5 -23.41 -18.15 6.72
C PRO A 5 -22.78 -17.72 5.38
N ALA A 6 -21.56 -18.18 5.11
CA ALA A 6 -20.78 -17.76 3.93
C ALA A 6 -21.45 -18.13 2.59
N ASP A 7 -22.32 -19.11 2.57
CA ASP A 7 -23.10 -19.59 1.41
C ASP A 7 -24.47 -18.89 1.27
N SER A 8 -24.83 -18.03 2.23
CA SER A 8 -26.11 -17.31 2.21
C SER A 8 -26.24 -16.40 0.99
N PRO A 9 -27.37 -16.37 0.29
CA PRO A 9 -27.62 -15.40 -0.78
C PRO A 9 -27.77 -13.96 -0.28
N ARG A 10 -27.82 -13.75 1.03
CA ARG A 10 -27.95 -12.43 1.68
C ARG A 10 -26.61 -11.82 2.07
N VAL A 11 -25.49 -12.39 1.62
CA VAL A 11 -24.16 -11.81 1.87
C VAL A 11 -24.03 -10.47 1.16
N ALA A 12 -24.10 -9.37 1.89
CA ALA A 12 -23.86 -8.02 1.37
C ALA A 12 -22.37 -7.70 1.29
N TYR A 13 -21.58 -8.22 2.23
CA TYR A 13 -20.13 -8.01 2.32
C TYR A 13 -19.45 -9.29 2.82
N THR A 14 -18.24 -9.53 2.32
CA THR A 14 -17.33 -10.53 2.88
C THR A 14 -16.16 -9.81 3.54
N LEU A 15 -15.79 -10.22 4.74
CA LEU A 15 -14.65 -9.69 5.49
C LEU A 15 -13.55 -10.75 5.52
N TYR A 16 -12.39 -10.41 4.98
CA TYR A 16 -11.17 -11.21 5.11
C TYR A 16 -10.31 -10.61 6.20
N GLU A 17 -9.98 -11.39 7.23
CA GLU A 17 -8.97 -11.03 8.22
C GLU A 17 -7.68 -11.79 7.90
N ILE A 18 -6.62 -11.06 7.66
CA ILE A 18 -5.31 -11.58 7.30
C ILE A 18 -4.35 -11.35 8.46
N ARG A 19 -3.64 -12.42 8.85
CA ARG A 19 -2.59 -12.39 9.87
C ARG A 19 -1.24 -12.61 9.24
N ILE A 20 -0.31 -11.72 9.53
CA ILE A 20 1.07 -11.78 9.09
C ILE A 20 1.87 -12.47 10.18
N ARG A 21 2.78 -13.36 9.79
CA ARG A 21 3.74 -13.96 10.73
C ARG A 21 4.73 -12.89 11.20
N PRO A 22 4.91 -12.69 12.50
CA PRO A 22 5.95 -11.81 13.02
C PRO A 22 7.37 -12.29 12.64
N GLY A 23 8.32 -11.36 12.62
CA GLY A 23 9.74 -11.66 12.40
C GLY A 23 10.15 -11.77 10.92
N ILE A 24 9.24 -11.53 9.97
CA ILE A 24 9.60 -11.45 8.54
C ILE A 24 10.26 -10.09 8.28
N LEU A 25 11.50 -10.11 7.81
CA LEU A 25 12.25 -8.91 7.47
C LEU A 25 12.27 -8.67 5.97
N TYR A 26 12.26 -7.41 5.57
CA TYR A 26 12.60 -7.03 4.21
C TYR A 26 14.07 -7.36 3.91
N GLN A 27 14.38 -7.56 2.63
CA GLN A 27 15.77 -7.62 2.18
C GLN A 27 16.47 -6.31 2.51
N PRO A 28 17.75 -6.34 2.89
CA PRO A 28 18.52 -5.12 3.10
C PRO A 28 18.45 -4.19 1.88
N HIS A 29 18.06 -2.94 2.12
CA HIS A 29 17.85 -1.97 1.06
C HIS A 29 18.25 -0.55 1.53
N PRO A 30 18.80 0.31 0.65
CA PRO A 30 19.13 1.70 1.01
C PRO A 30 17.95 2.48 1.59
N ALA A 31 16.74 2.26 1.12
CA ALA A 31 15.55 2.93 1.63
C ALA A 31 15.32 2.75 3.14
N PHE A 32 15.83 1.67 3.73
CA PHE A 32 15.74 1.42 5.18
C PHE A 32 16.96 1.88 5.96
N ALA A 33 17.98 2.42 5.29
CA ALA A 33 19.17 2.92 5.97
C ALA A 33 18.84 4.13 6.85
N ARG A 34 19.31 4.12 8.10
CA ARG A 34 19.07 5.18 9.09
C ARG A 34 20.37 5.68 9.67
N ASP A 35 20.37 6.96 10.01
CA ASP A 35 21.43 7.55 10.80
C ASP A 35 21.32 7.17 12.30
N PRO A 36 22.29 7.52 13.13
CA PRO A 36 22.24 7.24 14.58
C PRO A 36 21.03 7.86 15.31
N SER A 37 20.40 8.89 14.73
CA SER A 37 19.17 9.50 15.26
C SER A 37 17.89 8.76 14.84
N GLY A 38 18.00 7.77 13.93
CA GLY A 38 16.90 7.02 13.40
C GLY A 38 16.23 7.63 12.15
N LYS A 39 16.75 8.75 11.62
CA LYS A 39 16.25 9.37 10.39
C LYS A 39 16.69 8.56 9.16
N LEU A 40 15.80 8.40 8.18
CA LEU A 40 16.12 7.78 6.90
C LEU A 40 17.18 8.59 6.14
N LEU A 41 18.28 7.93 5.75
CA LEU A 41 19.44 8.58 5.15
C LEU A 41 19.16 9.11 3.73
N TYR A 42 18.38 8.37 2.97
CA TYR A 42 18.22 8.59 1.53
C TYR A 42 16.80 9.02 1.13
N HIS A 43 16.02 9.57 2.09
CA HIS A 43 14.65 9.98 1.83
C HIS A 43 14.54 11.31 1.07
N ASP A 44 15.47 12.24 1.30
CA ASP A 44 15.45 13.61 0.78
C ASP A 44 16.59 13.88 -0.23
N LEU A 45 16.97 12.88 -1.03
CA LEU A 45 18.06 13.01 -2.02
C LEU A 45 17.70 14.00 -3.11
N LYS A 46 18.69 14.83 -3.46
CA LYS A 46 18.65 15.73 -4.60
C LYS A 46 19.32 15.09 -5.82
N PRO A 47 19.04 15.54 -7.05
CA PRO A 47 19.69 15.02 -8.25
C PRO A 47 21.22 14.99 -8.17
N ASP A 48 21.82 15.99 -7.49
CA ASP A 48 23.28 16.05 -7.32
C ASP A 48 23.83 14.93 -6.43
N ASP A 49 23.06 14.45 -5.46
CA ASP A 49 23.45 13.37 -4.56
C ASP A 49 23.47 12.00 -5.28
N LEU A 50 22.88 11.94 -6.47
CA LEU A 50 22.75 10.73 -7.28
C LEU A 50 23.76 10.64 -8.44
N LYS A 51 24.66 11.60 -8.60
CA LYS A 51 25.58 11.68 -9.76
C LYS A 51 26.45 10.45 -9.95
N ASP A 52 26.86 9.83 -8.84
CA ASP A 52 27.74 8.64 -8.83
C ASP A 52 26.99 7.37 -8.42
N ILE A 53 25.65 7.41 -8.38
CA ILE A 53 24.80 6.29 -8.02
C ILE A 53 24.15 5.72 -9.29
N TYR A 54 24.63 4.59 -9.76
CA TYR A 54 24.13 3.90 -10.96
C TYR A 54 23.30 2.65 -10.63
N SER A 55 23.46 2.15 -9.40
CA SER A 55 22.73 0.97 -8.91
C SER A 55 22.48 1.06 -7.40
N LEU A 56 21.60 0.21 -6.88
CA LEU A 56 21.35 0.10 -5.44
C LEU A 56 22.60 -0.29 -4.63
N ARG A 57 23.60 -0.90 -5.27
CA ARG A 57 24.85 -1.31 -4.62
C ARG A 57 25.82 -0.17 -4.39
N ASP A 58 25.60 0.95 -5.06
CA ASP A 58 26.48 2.11 -4.95
C ASP A 58 26.12 2.97 -3.70
N PHE A 59 24.99 2.67 -3.06
CA PHE A 59 24.66 3.27 -1.76
C PHE A 59 25.52 2.66 -0.66
N PRO A 60 26.25 3.49 0.13
CA PRO A 60 27.21 2.99 1.14
C PRO A 60 26.55 2.28 2.32
N GLN A 61 25.27 2.52 2.55
CA GLN A 61 24.55 1.92 3.68
C GLN A 61 23.22 1.32 3.24
N THR A 62 22.88 0.20 3.87
CA THR A 62 21.56 -0.44 3.74
C THR A 62 21.00 -0.69 5.13
N GLY A 63 19.69 -0.85 5.20
CA GLY A 63 18.99 -1.24 6.41
C GLY A 63 17.92 -2.26 6.10
N THR A 64 17.24 -2.72 7.11
CA THR A 64 16.06 -3.57 6.99
C THR A 64 15.05 -3.19 8.06
N ARG A 65 13.80 -3.60 7.86
CA ARG A 65 12.78 -3.55 8.90
C ARG A 65 11.81 -4.71 8.76
N GLU A 66 11.03 -4.89 9.78
CA GLU A 66 10.01 -5.93 9.81
C GLU A 66 8.82 -5.58 8.91
N LEU A 67 8.33 -6.60 8.22
CA LEU A 67 7.09 -6.56 7.44
C LEU A 67 5.88 -6.45 8.37
N THR A 68 4.98 -5.53 8.10
CA THR A 68 3.80 -5.26 8.91
C THR A 68 2.51 -5.25 8.09
N ALA A 69 1.37 -5.22 8.77
CA ALA A 69 0.06 -5.09 8.14
C ALA A 69 -0.10 -3.78 7.36
N GLU A 70 0.62 -2.73 7.77
CA GLU A 70 0.60 -1.42 7.10
C GLU A 70 1.14 -1.51 5.67
N ASP A 71 2.18 -2.34 5.43
CA ASP A 71 2.77 -2.52 4.11
C ASP A 71 1.77 -3.12 3.11
N TYR A 72 0.95 -4.06 3.56
CA TYR A 72 -0.14 -4.63 2.75
C TYR A 72 -1.25 -3.61 2.51
N ALA A 73 -1.67 -2.88 3.56
CA ALA A 73 -2.67 -1.83 3.42
C ALA A 73 -2.20 -0.73 2.47
N TYR A 74 -0.92 -0.35 2.56
CA TYR A 74 -0.29 0.62 1.67
C TYR A 74 -0.31 0.14 0.22
N GLN A 75 0.04 -1.11 -0.05
CA GLN A 75 -0.02 -1.67 -1.41
C GLN A 75 -1.46 -1.68 -1.97
N ILE A 76 -2.46 -2.01 -1.15
CA ILE A 76 -3.86 -1.98 -1.61
C ILE A 76 -4.28 -0.55 -1.99
N LYS A 77 -3.88 0.46 -1.20
CA LYS A 77 -4.08 1.87 -1.53
C LYS A 77 -3.39 2.26 -2.84
N ARG A 78 -2.18 1.74 -3.10
CA ARG A 78 -1.42 1.98 -4.34
C ARG A 78 -2.13 1.49 -5.60
N LEU A 79 -3.00 0.49 -5.52
CA LEU A 79 -3.81 0.06 -6.68
C LEU A 79 -4.65 1.21 -7.25
N ALA A 80 -5.03 2.18 -6.41
CA ALA A 80 -5.83 3.35 -6.80
C ALA A 80 -5.00 4.60 -7.12
N HIS A 81 -3.66 4.52 -7.06
CA HIS A 81 -2.79 5.67 -7.27
C HIS A 81 -2.86 6.15 -8.72
N PRO A 82 -3.19 7.44 -9.00
CA PRO A 82 -3.50 7.93 -10.35
C PRO A 82 -2.32 7.83 -11.32
N ARG A 83 -1.07 7.89 -10.83
CA ARG A 83 0.14 7.84 -11.65
C ARG A 83 0.65 6.42 -11.92
N LEU A 84 0.12 5.38 -11.26
CA LEU A 84 0.66 4.01 -11.36
C LEU A 84 -0.05 3.13 -12.37
N HIS A 85 -1.24 3.52 -12.84
CA HIS A 85 -2.02 2.79 -13.86
C HIS A 85 -2.11 1.27 -13.59
N SER A 86 -2.51 0.89 -12.37
CA SER A 86 -2.60 -0.51 -11.97
C SER A 86 -3.54 -1.31 -12.90
N PRO A 87 -3.07 -2.41 -13.52
CA PRO A 87 -3.89 -3.19 -14.44
C PRO A 87 -5.06 -3.91 -13.76
N VAL A 88 -4.99 -4.10 -12.44
CA VAL A 88 -6.04 -4.79 -11.67
C VAL A 88 -7.02 -3.83 -11.00
N PHE A 89 -6.78 -2.51 -11.09
CA PHE A 89 -7.63 -1.52 -10.43
C PHE A 89 -9.09 -1.63 -10.86
N GLY A 90 -9.35 -1.76 -12.16
CA GLY A 90 -10.72 -1.85 -12.68
C GLY A 90 -11.52 -2.95 -11.99
N LEU A 91 -10.98 -4.16 -11.96
CA LEU A 91 -11.62 -5.30 -11.30
C LEU A 91 -11.72 -5.12 -9.77
N MET A 92 -10.62 -4.73 -9.13
CA MET A 92 -10.58 -4.62 -7.67
C MET A 92 -11.49 -3.50 -7.15
N SER A 93 -11.70 -2.43 -7.90
CA SER A 93 -12.59 -1.33 -7.53
C SER A 93 -14.07 -1.72 -7.49
N GLU A 94 -14.45 -2.78 -8.19
CA GLU A 94 -15.81 -3.32 -8.12
C GLU A 94 -16.04 -4.11 -6.82
N TYR A 95 -14.99 -4.74 -6.29
CA TYR A 95 -15.11 -5.60 -5.10
C TYR A 95 -14.68 -4.90 -3.82
N ILE A 96 -13.49 -4.31 -3.75
CA ILE A 96 -12.99 -3.69 -2.50
C ILE A 96 -13.83 -2.45 -2.17
N VAL A 97 -14.43 -2.47 -0.98
CA VAL A 97 -15.31 -1.39 -0.51
C VAL A 97 -14.56 -0.06 -0.50
N GLY A 98 -15.14 0.92 -1.19
CA GLY A 98 -14.60 2.28 -1.21
C GLY A 98 -13.41 2.52 -2.13
N LEU A 99 -12.82 1.51 -2.79
CA LEU A 99 -11.61 1.69 -3.62
C LEU A 99 -11.84 2.64 -4.79
N LYS A 100 -13.02 2.61 -5.41
CA LYS A 100 -13.38 3.54 -6.50
C LYS A 100 -13.46 5.00 -6.03
N ALA A 101 -14.15 5.25 -4.92
CA ALA A 101 -14.25 6.58 -4.33
C ALA A 101 -12.89 7.09 -3.84
N PHE A 102 -12.08 6.20 -3.27
CA PHE A 102 -10.71 6.48 -2.86
C PHE A 102 -9.85 6.94 -4.04
N ALA A 103 -9.96 6.29 -5.21
CA ALA A 103 -9.25 6.70 -6.41
C ALA A 103 -9.64 8.13 -6.88
N GLU A 104 -10.91 8.50 -6.78
CA GLU A 104 -11.34 9.85 -7.14
C GLU A 104 -10.79 10.91 -6.14
N THR A 105 -10.73 10.57 -4.85
CA THR A 105 -10.05 11.41 -3.86
C THR A 105 -8.59 11.60 -4.22
N LEU A 106 -7.86 10.52 -4.50
CA LEU A 106 -6.44 10.61 -4.85
C LEU A 106 -6.19 11.41 -6.13
N LYS A 107 -7.06 11.29 -7.14
CA LYS A 107 -6.97 12.10 -8.36
C LYS A 107 -7.13 13.60 -8.08
N THR A 108 -8.01 13.95 -7.16
CA THR A 108 -8.24 15.35 -6.77
C THR A 108 -7.03 15.91 -6.06
N GLU A 109 -6.48 15.16 -5.10
CA GLU A 109 -5.29 15.56 -4.36
C GLU A 109 -4.05 15.65 -5.27
N ASP A 110 -3.89 14.68 -6.18
CA ASP A 110 -2.79 14.69 -7.15
C ASP A 110 -2.81 15.92 -8.06
N LYS A 111 -4.00 16.32 -8.53
CA LYS A 111 -4.18 17.56 -9.29
C LYS A 111 -3.85 18.81 -8.46
N ALA A 112 -4.26 18.83 -7.19
CA ALA A 112 -3.94 19.94 -6.28
C ALA A 112 -2.44 20.05 -6.02
N LEU A 113 -1.75 18.92 -5.83
CA LEU A 113 -0.30 18.87 -5.70
C LEU A 113 0.40 19.35 -6.97
N ALA A 114 -0.05 18.94 -8.14
CA ALA A 114 0.50 19.39 -9.42
C ALA A 114 0.33 20.91 -9.60
N ALA A 115 -0.81 21.47 -9.19
CA ALA A 115 -1.10 22.90 -9.28
C ALA A 115 -0.30 23.75 -8.28
N SER A 116 0.20 23.17 -7.18
CA SER A 116 1.00 23.89 -6.17
C SER A 116 2.39 24.28 -6.63
N GLY A 117 2.81 23.87 -7.82
CA GLY A 117 4.12 24.20 -8.40
C GLY A 117 5.31 23.50 -7.74
N THR A 118 5.06 22.54 -6.83
CA THR A 118 6.10 21.76 -6.15
C THR A 118 6.67 20.63 -7.02
N GLY A 119 6.42 20.66 -8.31
CA GLY A 119 6.93 19.68 -9.26
C GLY A 119 6.34 18.27 -9.04
N ASN A 120 7.20 17.28 -8.95
CA ASN A 120 6.82 15.88 -8.74
C ASN A 120 6.54 15.55 -7.27
N ALA A 121 5.73 16.39 -6.60
CA ALA A 121 5.43 16.20 -5.19
C ALA A 121 4.87 14.78 -4.93
N TRP A 122 5.34 14.19 -3.85
CA TRP A 122 4.95 12.86 -3.39
C TRP A 122 3.50 12.88 -2.87
N LEU A 123 2.65 12.02 -3.43
CA LEU A 123 1.29 11.80 -2.92
C LEU A 123 1.35 10.78 -1.79
N ASP A 124 1.37 11.27 -0.56
CA ASP A 124 1.46 10.44 0.64
C ASP A 124 0.15 9.70 0.93
N LEU A 125 0.09 8.43 0.55
CA LEU A 125 -1.11 7.59 0.74
C LEU A 125 -1.40 7.27 2.21
N SER A 126 -0.46 7.49 3.13
CA SER A 126 -0.69 7.25 4.56
C SER A 126 -1.74 8.20 5.15
N LYS A 127 -1.87 9.40 4.58
CA LYS A 127 -2.83 10.43 5.00
C LYS A 127 -4.28 10.12 4.66
N PHE A 128 -4.53 9.16 3.78
CA PHE A 128 -5.88 8.85 3.31
C PHE A 128 -6.34 7.50 3.82
N GLN A 129 -7.61 7.41 4.21
CA GLN A 129 -8.21 6.16 4.66
C GLN A 129 -9.00 5.52 3.53
N LEU A 130 -8.81 4.21 3.35
CA LEU A 130 -9.59 3.38 2.44
C LEU A 130 -10.64 2.61 3.26
N ALA A 131 -11.92 2.88 3.04
CA ALA A 131 -13.02 2.33 3.83
C ALA A 131 -13.08 0.78 3.86
N GLY A 132 -12.57 0.13 2.82
CA GLY A 132 -12.53 -1.33 2.72
C GLY A 132 -11.30 -1.98 3.34
N VAL A 133 -10.37 -1.20 3.91
CA VAL A 133 -9.14 -1.73 4.52
C VAL A 133 -8.99 -1.16 5.93
N GLU A 134 -8.87 -2.06 6.90
CA GLU A 134 -8.73 -1.72 8.32
C GLU A 134 -7.44 -2.34 8.86
N LEU A 135 -6.60 -1.54 9.51
CA LEU A 135 -5.49 -2.02 10.32
C LEU A 135 -6.00 -2.36 11.71
N VAL A 136 -5.92 -3.63 12.09
CA VAL A 136 -6.35 -4.10 13.41
C VAL A 136 -5.22 -3.95 14.42
N ASP A 137 -4.03 -4.40 14.03
CA ASP A 137 -2.77 -4.23 14.78
C ASP A 137 -1.57 -4.36 13.83
N LYS A 138 -0.35 -4.39 14.38
CA LYS A 138 0.90 -4.48 13.63
C LYS A 138 0.95 -5.64 12.63
N TYR A 139 0.27 -6.76 12.93
CA TYR A 139 0.33 -7.98 12.13
C TYR A 139 -1.01 -8.45 11.61
N ARG A 140 -2.08 -7.67 11.80
CA ARG A 140 -3.41 -8.01 11.31
C ARG A 140 -4.05 -6.85 10.59
N TYR A 141 -4.62 -7.16 9.43
CA TYR A 141 -5.46 -6.23 8.69
C TYR A 141 -6.69 -6.94 8.16
N ARG A 142 -7.69 -6.17 7.83
CA ARG A 142 -8.94 -6.66 7.27
C ARG A 142 -9.22 -6.01 5.94
N ILE A 143 -9.76 -6.81 5.02
CA ILE A 143 -10.27 -6.33 3.73
C ILE A 143 -11.75 -6.64 3.68
N ARG A 144 -12.56 -5.63 3.40
CA ARG A 144 -13.99 -5.78 3.15
C ARG A 144 -14.27 -5.71 1.67
N ILE A 145 -14.92 -6.73 1.12
CA ILE A 145 -15.38 -6.76 -0.26
C ILE A 145 -16.91 -6.79 -0.33
N LYS A 146 -17.46 -6.28 -1.42
CA LYS A 146 -18.89 -6.32 -1.72
C LYS A 146 -19.30 -7.72 -2.12
N GLY A 147 -20.40 -8.20 -1.56
CA GLY A 147 -20.96 -9.51 -1.89
C GLY A 147 -20.01 -10.65 -1.58
N ARG A 148 -20.07 -11.67 -2.44
CA ARG A 148 -19.30 -12.91 -2.35
C ARG A 148 -18.40 -13.05 -3.59
N TYR A 149 -17.09 -13.13 -3.36
CA TYR A 149 -16.12 -13.38 -4.43
C TYR A 149 -15.06 -14.38 -3.94
N PRO A 150 -15.33 -15.72 -4.04
CA PRO A 150 -14.44 -16.75 -3.51
C PRO A 150 -13.02 -16.69 -4.06
N GLN A 151 -12.85 -16.24 -5.31
CA GLN A 151 -11.57 -16.11 -5.98
C GLN A 151 -10.71 -14.99 -5.38
N PHE A 152 -11.26 -14.12 -4.52
CA PHE A 152 -10.51 -13.01 -3.94
C PHE A 152 -9.27 -13.47 -3.16
N ALA A 153 -9.33 -14.63 -2.50
CA ALA A 153 -8.18 -15.19 -1.80
C ALA A 153 -6.99 -15.49 -2.72
N TYR A 154 -7.24 -15.89 -3.98
CA TYR A 154 -6.18 -16.12 -4.96
C TYR A 154 -5.52 -14.80 -5.41
N TRP A 155 -6.31 -13.71 -5.50
CA TRP A 155 -5.78 -12.39 -5.79
C TRP A 155 -4.79 -11.92 -4.73
N LEU A 156 -5.06 -12.21 -3.45
CA LEU A 156 -4.15 -11.84 -2.35
C LEU A 156 -2.79 -12.52 -2.44
N ALA A 157 -2.69 -13.65 -3.15
CA ALA A 157 -1.43 -14.36 -3.40
C ALA A 157 -0.70 -13.87 -4.66
N MET A 158 -1.29 -12.97 -5.44
CA MET A 158 -0.67 -12.43 -6.65
C MET A 158 0.27 -11.25 -6.35
N PRO A 159 1.27 -11.00 -7.22
CA PRO A 159 2.22 -9.89 -7.05
C PRO A 159 1.58 -8.52 -6.88
N PHE A 160 0.38 -8.30 -7.42
CA PHE A 160 -0.37 -7.04 -7.27
C PHE A 160 -0.72 -6.70 -5.82
N PHE A 161 -0.76 -7.69 -4.95
CA PHE A 161 -1.03 -7.54 -3.52
C PHE A 161 0.21 -7.78 -2.65
N SER A 162 1.38 -7.98 -3.26
CA SER A 162 2.63 -8.09 -2.50
C SER A 162 2.88 -6.82 -1.70
N PRO A 163 3.30 -6.94 -0.43
CA PRO A 163 3.50 -5.77 0.42
C PRO A 163 4.62 -4.88 -0.10
N ILE A 164 4.45 -3.59 0.02
CA ILE A 164 5.46 -2.60 -0.34
C ILE A 164 5.64 -1.64 0.83
N ALA A 165 6.89 -1.43 1.20
CA ALA A 165 7.27 -0.44 2.18
C ALA A 165 7.03 0.98 1.62
N PRO A 166 6.45 1.90 2.42
CA PRO A 166 6.25 3.29 2.00
C PRO A 166 7.53 4.11 1.92
N GLU A 167 8.64 3.64 2.49
CA GLU A 167 9.98 4.28 2.48
C GLU A 167 10.62 4.44 1.11
#